data_726552908326145b554ef5140c2633d7
#
_entry.id   726552908326145b554ef5140c2633d7
#
_cell.length_a   1.000
_cell.length_b   1.000
_cell.length_c   1.000
_cell.angle_alpha   90.00
_cell.angle_beta   90.00
_cell.angle_gamma   90.00
#
_symmetry.space_group_name_H-M   'P 1'
#
loop_
_entity.id
_entity.type
_entity.pdbx_description
1 polymer ?
#
loop_
_entity_poly.entity_id
_entity_poly.type
_entity_poly.pdbx_seq_one_letter_code
_entity_poly.pdbx_strand_id
1 'polypeptide(L)'
;MPKKFRSKCTMTNLLDLIGDKWSLIVVRDLFLQRNTFSQLLNEGEENISTNILSDRLKKLKESGFIDFVNDRNDHKVKHYYLTDKGIDLNTVLYEMSMWSNKYLDRDFNKVSTYFFKVTQDLSRDLVISKSKSVYKEERDKLLDYHRNQQLYNVSF
;
A
#
# COMPACT_ATOMS: atom_id res chain seq x y z
N MET A 1 0.08 16.42 -17.18
CA MET A 1 -0.34 17.73 -16.64
C MET A 1 -0.28 17.70 -15.12
N PRO A 2 0.22 18.74 -14.48
CA PRO A 2 0.16 18.81 -13.03
C PRO A 2 -1.31 18.79 -12.59
N LYS A 3 -1.62 17.95 -11.57
CA LYS A 3 -2.96 17.84 -11.02
C LYS A 3 -3.38 19.19 -10.41
N LYS A 4 -4.47 19.76 -10.89
CA LYS A 4 -5.00 21.00 -10.32
C LYS A 4 -5.71 20.69 -9.01
N PHE A 5 -5.15 21.16 -7.90
CA PHE A 5 -5.79 21.06 -6.60
C PHE A 5 -6.87 22.12 -6.45
N ARG A 6 -7.99 21.76 -5.79
CA ARG A 6 -9.14 22.66 -5.57
C ARG A 6 -8.91 23.71 -4.51
N SER A 7 -7.88 23.58 -3.66
CA SER A 7 -7.53 24.57 -2.64
C SER A 7 -6.04 24.53 -2.27
N LYS A 8 -5.59 25.47 -1.44
CA LYS A 8 -4.24 25.50 -0.85
C LYS A 8 -4.14 24.76 0.49
N CYS A 9 -5.23 24.19 0.99
CA CYS A 9 -5.23 23.42 2.22
C CYS A 9 -4.49 22.09 2.03
N THR A 10 -3.51 21.82 2.88
CA THR A 10 -2.69 20.60 2.81
C THR A 10 -3.52 19.33 2.95
N MET A 11 -4.50 19.34 3.86
CA MET A 11 -5.42 18.21 4.06
C MET A 11 -6.30 17.97 2.84
N THR A 12 -6.89 19.03 2.27
CA THR A 12 -7.69 18.93 1.04
C THR A 12 -6.87 18.37 -0.11
N ASN A 13 -5.61 18.79 -0.24
CA ASN A 13 -4.72 18.30 -1.30
C ASN A 13 -4.46 16.81 -1.18
N LEU A 14 -4.28 16.29 0.01
CA LEU A 14 -4.14 14.85 0.21
C LEU A 14 -5.46 14.11 -0.10
N LEU A 15 -6.60 14.63 0.36
CA LEU A 15 -7.91 14.05 0.06
C LEU A 15 -8.23 14.06 -1.44
N ASP A 16 -7.75 15.05 -2.20
CA ASP A 16 -7.88 15.06 -3.66
C ASP A 16 -7.09 13.94 -4.36
N LEU A 17 -6.08 13.37 -3.68
CA LEU A 17 -5.28 12.25 -4.20
C LEU A 17 -5.81 10.89 -3.76
N ILE A 18 -6.15 10.74 -2.48
CA ILE A 18 -6.46 9.45 -1.83
C ILE A 18 -7.73 9.46 -0.96
N GLY A 19 -8.54 10.52 -1.01
CA GLY A 19 -9.72 10.70 -0.17
C GLY A 19 -10.93 9.86 -0.58
N ASP A 20 -10.80 9.00 -1.56
CA ASP A 20 -11.83 8.04 -1.92
C ASP A 20 -11.82 6.81 -0.99
N LYS A 21 -12.89 6.04 -1.07
CA LYS A 21 -13.11 4.86 -0.21
C LYS A 21 -12.03 3.76 -0.35
N TRP A 22 -11.32 3.69 -1.49
CA TRP A 22 -10.52 2.53 -1.87
C TRP A 22 -9.01 2.74 -1.88
N SER A 23 -8.55 3.97 -2.09
CA SER A 23 -7.11 4.25 -2.25
C SER A 23 -6.28 3.81 -1.04
N LEU A 24 -6.71 4.17 0.18
CA LEU A 24 -6.02 3.74 1.40
C LEU A 24 -6.16 2.24 1.68
N ILE A 25 -7.24 1.60 1.23
CA ILE A 25 -7.41 0.15 1.32
C ILE A 25 -6.36 -0.56 0.46
N VAL A 26 -6.15 -0.10 -0.78
CA VAL A 26 -5.10 -0.65 -1.66
C VAL A 26 -3.70 -0.45 -1.04
N VAL A 27 -3.42 0.73 -0.48
CA VAL A 27 -2.14 1.00 0.21
C VAL A 27 -1.96 0.06 1.41
N ARG A 28 -3.00 -0.15 2.22
CA ARG A 28 -2.99 -1.12 3.34
C ARG A 28 -2.67 -2.53 2.84
N ASP A 29 -3.31 -2.96 1.77
CA ASP A 29 -3.14 -4.31 1.23
C ASP A 29 -1.73 -4.55 0.70
N LEU A 30 -1.09 -3.53 0.12
CA LEU A 30 0.31 -3.60 -0.26
C LEU A 30 1.24 -3.75 0.97
N PHE A 31 0.95 -3.11 2.10
CA PHE A 31 1.66 -3.36 3.36
C PHE A 31 1.47 -4.81 3.86
N LEU A 32 0.34 -5.44 3.54
CA LEU A 32 0.07 -6.86 3.85
C LEU A 32 0.64 -7.82 2.80
N GLN A 33 1.53 -7.34 1.92
CA GLN A 33 2.18 -8.14 0.87
C GLN A 33 1.22 -8.70 -0.20
N ARG A 34 0.03 -8.15 -0.34
CA ARG A 34 -0.87 -8.41 -1.47
C ARG A 34 -0.43 -7.53 -2.62
N ASN A 35 0.43 -8.03 -3.48
CA ASN A 35 1.12 -7.21 -4.47
C ASN A 35 0.75 -7.48 -5.94
N THR A 36 -0.03 -8.51 -6.22
CA THR A 36 -0.58 -8.75 -7.55
C THR A 36 -2.03 -8.27 -7.67
N PHE A 37 -2.49 -8.02 -8.89
CA PHE A 37 -3.88 -7.63 -9.15
C PHE A 37 -4.86 -8.66 -8.58
N SER A 38 -4.58 -9.96 -8.76
CA SER A 38 -5.42 -11.05 -8.25
C SER A 38 -5.50 -11.06 -6.72
N GLN A 39 -4.39 -10.85 -6.04
CA GLN A 39 -4.36 -10.78 -4.57
C GLN A 39 -5.14 -9.56 -4.06
N LEU A 40 -4.91 -8.38 -4.64
CA LEU A 40 -5.63 -7.16 -4.28
C LEU A 40 -7.14 -7.28 -4.52
N LEU A 41 -7.54 -8.02 -5.55
CA LEU A 41 -8.95 -8.23 -5.88
C LEU A 41 -9.64 -9.23 -4.94
N ASN A 42 -8.97 -10.33 -4.59
CA ASN A 42 -9.61 -11.51 -4.00
C ASN A 42 -9.29 -11.74 -2.52
N GLU A 43 -8.21 -11.17 -1.98
CA GLU A 43 -7.79 -11.44 -0.60
C GLU A 43 -8.27 -10.38 0.41
N GLY A 44 -8.88 -9.29 -0.05
CA GLY A 44 -9.47 -8.26 0.80
C GLY A 44 -10.89 -8.63 1.23
N GLU A 45 -11.28 -8.21 2.42
CA GLU A 45 -12.65 -8.44 2.95
C GLU A 45 -13.68 -7.48 2.35
N GLU A 46 -13.23 -6.37 1.75
CA GLU A 46 -14.09 -5.27 1.29
C GLU A 46 -14.71 -5.49 -0.09
N ASN A 47 -14.31 -6.54 -0.81
CA ASN A 47 -14.87 -6.93 -2.11
C ASN A 47 -14.79 -5.80 -3.17
N ILE A 48 -13.61 -5.27 -3.40
CA ILE A 48 -13.36 -4.27 -4.44
C ILE A 48 -13.66 -4.86 -5.82
N SER A 49 -14.33 -4.10 -6.70
CA SER A 49 -14.57 -4.54 -8.07
C SER A 49 -13.33 -4.34 -8.96
N THR A 50 -13.23 -5.14 -10.02
CA THR A 50 -12.14 -5.09 -11.01
C THR A 50 -11.94 -3.68 -11.58
N ASN A 51 -13.02 -3.00 -11.96
CA ASN A 51 -12.95 -1.66 -12.55
C ASN A 51 -12.46 -0.63 -11.54
N ILE A 52 -12.94 -0.70 -10.29
CA ILE A 52 -12.50 0.22 -9.23
C ILE A 52 -11.03 -0.02 -8.92
N LEU A 53 -10.60 -1.28 -8.75
CA LEU A 53 -9.20 -1.60 -8.49
C LEU A 53 -8.28 -1.10 -9.60
N SER A 54 -8.64 -1.34 -10.86
CA SER A 54 -7.87 -0.85 -12.02
C SER A 54 -7.72 0.67 -12.02
N ASP A 55 -8.81 1.40 -11.76
CA ASP A 55 -8.79 2.86 -11.68
C ASP A 55 -7.95 3.36 -10.50
N ARG A 56 -8.04 2.72 -9.33
CA ARG A 56 -7.25 3.12 -8.16
C ARG A 56 -5.77 2.87 -8.36
N LEU A 57 -5.38 1.71 -8.88
CA LEU A 57 -3.97 1.41 -9.19
C LEU A 57 -3.38 2.42 -10.18
N LYS A 58 -4.14 2.77 -11.22
CA LYS A 58 -3.72 3.81 -12.17
C LYS A 58 -3.51 5.16 -11.47
N LYS A 59 -4.47 5.63 -10.68
CA LYS A 59 -4.40 6.92 -9.98
C LYS A 59 -3.30 6.98 -8.93
N LEU A 60 -3.12 5.91 -8.15
CA LEU A 60 -2.04 5.81 -7.17
C LEU A 60 -0.66 5.85 -7.83
N LYS A 61 -0.51 5.18 -8.99
CA LYS A 61 0.73 5.23 -9.77
C LYS A 61 0.98 6.62 -10.35
N GLU A 62 0.00 7.23 -11.00
CA GLU A 62 0.08 8.60 -11.55
C GLU A 62 0.41 9.63 -10.47
N SER A 63 -0.05 9.41 -9.25
CA SER A 63 0.25 10.27 -8.09
C SER A 63 1.56 9.90 -7.38
N GLY A 64 2.28 8.89 -7.84
CA GLY A 64 3.59 8.49 -7.34
C GLY A 64 3.58 7.76 -5.99
N PHE A 65 2.44 7.23 -5.54
CA PHE A 65 2.37 6.43 -4.30
C PHE A 65 2.79 4.98 -4.50
N ILE A 66 2.55 4.44 -5.68
CA ILE A 66 2.91 3.07 -6.04
C ILE A 66 3.63 3.04 -7.39
N ASP A 67 4.33 1.95 -7.64
CA ASP A 67 4.78 1.55 -8.96
C ASP A 67 4.65 0.03 -9.10
N PHE A 68 5.09 -0.55 -10.20
CA PHE A 68 5.09 -1.99 -10.39
C PHE A 68 6.35 -2.46 -11.12
N VAL A 69 6.64 -3.75 -10.96
CA VAL A 69 7.59 -4.50 -11.76
C VAL A 69 6.85 -5.70 -12.38
N ASN A 70 7.21 -6.05 -13.61
CA ASN A 70 6.63 -7.23 -14.24
C ASN A 70 7.20 -8.50 -13.60
N ASP A 71 6.36 -9.53 -13.49
CA ASP A 71 6.81 -10.84 -13.04
C ASP A 71 7.89 -11.40 -13.98
N ARG A 72 8.86 -12.04 -13.39
CA ARG A 72 10.03 -12.59 -14.08
C ARG A 72 9.67 -13.69 -15.09
N ASN A 73 8.68 -14.51 -14.76
CA ASN A 73 8.29 -15.68 -15.53
C ASN A 73 7.05 -15.42 -16.42
N ASP A 74 6.19 -14.48 -16.00
CA ASP A 74 5.01 -14.06 -16.77
C ASP A 74 4.90 -12.53 -16.80
N HIS A 75 5.42 -11.92 -17.86
CA HIS A 75 5.41 -10.47 -18.03
C HIS A 75 4.02 -9.82 -18.08
N LYS A 76 2.95 -10.60 -18.16
CA LYS A 76 1.58 -10.08 -18.04
C LYS A 76 1.20 -9.80 -16.59
N VAL A 77 1.83 -10.48 -15.64
CA VAL A 77 1.62 -10.27 -14.21
C VAL A 77 2.47 -9.09 -13.74
N LYS A 78 1.84 -8.19 -12.99
CA LYS A 78 2.49 -7.05 -12.35
C LYS A 78 2.53 -7.24 -10.85
N HIS A 79 3.70 -6.99 -10.26
CA HIS A 79 3.87 -6.87 -8.82
C HIS A 79 3.91 -5.39 -8.45
N TYR A 80 2.84 -4.91 -7.83
CA TYR A 80 2.74 -3.53 -7.35
C TYR A 80 3.48 -3.36 -6.03
N TYR A 81 4.06 -2.20 -5.83
CA TYR A 81 4.76 -1.87 -4.60
C TYR A 81 4.63 -0.38 -4.27
N LEU A 82 4.76 -0.07 -2.98
CA LEU A 82 4.78 1.31 -2.48
C LEU A 82 6.13 1.96 -2.77
N THR A 83 6.09 3.15 -3.36
CA THR A 83 7.25 4.05 -3.39
C THR A 83 7.57 4.56 -1.97
N ASP A 84 8.68 5.25 -1.77
CA ASP A 84 8.98 5.87 -0.46
C ASP A 84 7.87 6.84 -0.03
N LYS A 85 7.29 7.59 -0.98
CA LYS A 85 6.10 8.42 -0.76
C LYS A 85 4.89 7.61 -0.30
N GLY A 86 4.66 6.46 -0.90
CA GLY A 86 3.57 5.55 -0.52
C GLY A 86 3.79 4.91 0.85
N ILE A 87 5.04 4.54 1.17
CA ILE A 87 5.41 3.98 2.48
C ILE A 87 5.15 4.98 3.61
N ASP A 88 5.33 6.26 3.37
CA ASP A 88 5.07 7.30 4.38
C ASP A 88 3.59 7.43 4.76
N LEU A 89 2.66 6.93 3.94
CA LEU A 89 1.25 6.80 4.32
C LEU A 89 1.01 5.79 5.46
N ASN A 90 2.00 4.99 5.84
CA ASN A 90 1.91 4.11 7.02
C ASN A 90 1.49 4.87 8.27
N THR A 91 2.00 6.07 8.46
CA THR A 91 1.63 6.94 9.59
C THR A 91 0.14 7.27 9.58
N VAL A 92 -0.42 7.59 8.42
CA VAL A 92 -1.87 7.87 8.28
C VAL A 92 -2.69 6.62 8.59
N LEU A 93 -2.31 5.48 8.02
CA LEU A 93 -3.00 4.20 8.28
C LEU A 93 -2.96 3.82 9.76
N TYR A 94 -1.81 4.00 10.42
CA TYR A 94 -1.65 3.75 11.85
C TYR A 94 -2.64 4.61 12.67
N GLU A 95 -2.66 5.93 12.46
CA GLU A 95 -3.52 6.83 13.19
C GLU A 95 -5.01 6.51 12.96
N MET A 96 -5.41 6.20 11.74
CA MET A 96 -6.78 5.77 11.43
C MET A 96 -7.16 4.48 12.18
N SER A 97 -6.26 3.51 12.24
CA SER A 97 -6.47 2.24 12.97
C SER A 97 -6.59 2.46 14.46
N MET A 98 -5.72 3.29 15.04
CA MET A 98 -5.75 3.61 16.47
C MET A 98 -7.00 4.39 16.85
N TRP A 99 -7.43 5.33 16.01
CA TRP A 99 -8.68 6.06 16.21
C TRP A 99 -9.89 5.12 16.19
N SER A 100 -9.93 4.21 15.21
CA SER A 100 -11.01 3.22 15.09
C SER A 100 -11.07 2.30 16.31
N ASN A 101 -9.91 1.78 16.76
CA ASN A 101 -9.82 0.93 17.93
C ASN A 101 -10.28 1.64 19.22
N LYS A 102 -10.05 2.94 19.31
CA LYS A 102 -10.44 3.74 20.50
C LYS A 102 -11.93 4.07 20.57
N TYR A 103 -12.54 4.37 19.41
CA TYR A 103 -13.87 5.00 19.39
C TYR A 103 -14.98 4.15 18.76
N LEU A 104 -14.64 3.08 18.04
CA LEU A 104 -15.65 2.20 17.44
C LEU A 104 -15.87 0.99 18.34
N ASP A 105 -17.06 0.89 18.91
CA ASP A 105 -17.48 -0.25 19.74
C ASP A 105 -17.95 -1.40 18.82
N ARG A 106 -16.99 -2.19 18.34
CA ARG A 106 -17.25 -3.36 17.50
C ARG A 106 -16.08 -4.32 17.46
N ASP A 107 -16.36 -5.56 17.05
CA ASP A 107 -15.31 -6.55 16.78
C ASP A 107 -14.54 -6.21 15.50
N PHE A 108 -13.23 -6.35 15.58
CA PHE A 108 -12.35 -6.22 14.43
C PHE A 108 -11.93 -7.59 13.90
N ASN A 109 -11.46 -7.61 12.63
CA ASN A 109 -10.96 -8.83 12.02
C ASN A 109 -9.66 -9.33 12.68
N LYS A 110 -9.28 -10.58 12.37
CA LYS A 110 -8.12 -11.24 12.97
C LYS A 110 -6.80 -10.48 12.77
N VAL A 111 -6.62 -9.84 11.62
CA VAL A 111 -5.42 -9.06 11.31
C VAL A 111 -5.31 -7.84 12.22
N SER A 112 -6.39 -7.07 12.35
CA SER A 112 -6.43 -5.90 13.22
C SER A 112 -6.30 -6.29 14.70
N THR A 113 -7.00 -7.34 15.14
CA THR A 113 -6.91 -7.85 16.51
C THR A 113 -5.49 -8.30 16.85
N TYR A 114 -4.84 -9.03 15.95
CA TYR A 114 -3.45 -9.44 16.11
C TYR A 114 -2.51 -8.23 16.16
N PHE A 115 -2.67 -7.27 15.27
CA PHE A 115 -1.88 -6.04 15.25
C PHE A 115 -1.96 -5.30 16.59
N PHE A 116 -3.15 -5.05 17.12
CA PHE A 116 -3.30 -4.38 18.42
C PHE A 116 -2.68 -5.17 19.57
N LYS A 117 -2.84 -6.50 19.55
CA LYS A 117 -2.25 -7.38 20.58
C LYS A 117 -0.71 -7.29 20.60
N VAL A 118 -0.05 -7.34 19.45
CA VAL A 118 1.42 -7.37 19.39
C VAL A 118 2.05 -5.98 19.53
N THR A 119 1.28 -4.91 19.37
CA THR A 119 1.78 -3.53 19.44
C THR A 119 1.38 -2.79 20.72
N GLN A 120 0.56 -3.38 21.59
CA GLN A 120 -0.04 -2.71 22.76
C GLN A 120 1.00 -2.08 23.70
N ASP A 121 2.18 -2.71 23.85
CA ASP A 121 3.24 -2.27 24.76
C ASP A 121 4.37 -1.52 24.02
N LEU A 122 4.20 -1.24 22.73
CA LEU A 122 5.19 -0.56 21.91
C LEU A 122 4.83 0.93 21.74
N SER A 123 5.85 1.77 21.65
CA SER A 123 5.62 3.17 21.34
C SER A 123 5.12 3.33 19.90
N ARG A 124 4.32 4.37 19.66
CA ARG A 124 3.84 4.77 18.33
C ARG A 124 4.97 4.83 17.30
N ASP A 125 6.04 5.53 17.64
CA ASP A 125 7.15 5.77 16.72
C ASP A 125 7.91 4.49 16.38
N LEU A 126 8.05 3.58 17.35
CA LEU A 126 8.64 2.26 17.12
C LEU A 126 7.77 1.41 16.19
N VAL A 127 6.45 1.39 16.37
CA VAL A 127 5.54 0.62 15.50
C VAL A 127 5.61 1.14 14.07
N ILE A 128 5.52 2.46 13.87
CA ILE A 128 5.54 3.08 12.55
C ILE A 128 6.90 2.86 11.87
N SER A 129 8.01 3.13 12.55
CA SER A 129 9.35 2.98 11.97
C SER A 129 9.65 1.53 11.61
N LYS A 130 9.29 0.58 12.46
CA LYS A 130 9.47 -0.84 12.19
C LYS A 130 8.61 -1.34 11.03
N SER A 131 7.35 -0.93 10.96
CA SER A 131 6.47 -1.28 9.83
C SER A 131 7.02 -0.78 8.49
N LYS A 132 7.53 0.46 8.45
CA LYS A 132 8.15 1.02 7.25
C LYS A 132 9.44 0.28 6.86
N SER A 133 10.30 -0.02 7.84
CA SER A 133 11.58 -0.73 7.61
C SER A 133 11.33 -2.14 7.07
N VAL A 134 10.47 -2.91 7.71
CA VAL A 134 10.12 -4.28 7.26
C VAL A 134 9.56 -4.25 5.84
N TYR A 135 8.64 -3.32 5.56
CA TYR A 135 8.10 -3.21 4.20
C TYR A 135 9.18 -2.87 3.17
N LYS A 136 10.09 -1.94 3.47
CA LYS A 136 11.20 -1.58 2.56
C LYS A 136 12.09 -2.78 2.25
N GLU A 137 12.44 -3.57 3.25
CA GLU A 137 13.24 -4.79 3.06
C GLU A 137 12.55 -5.79 2.12
N GLU A 138 11.24 -6.05 2.33
CA GLU A 138 10.48 -6.97 1.48
C GLU A 138 10.29 -6.42 0.06
N ARG A 139 10.02 -5.11 -0.08
CA ARG A 139 9.99 -4.44 -1.39
C ARG A 139 11.30 -4.59 -2.15
N ASP A 140 12.41 -4.33 -1.49
CA ASP A 140 13.72 -4.34 -2.13
C ASP A 140 14.10 -5.76 -2.57
N LYS A 141 13.78 -6.79 -1.77
CA LYS A 141 13.89 -8.22 -2.18
C LYS A 141 13.03 -8.53 -3.41
N LEU A 142 11.78 -8.06 -3.44
CA LEU A 142 10.88 -8.22 -4.59
C LEU A 142 11.49 -7.61 -5.85
N LEU A 143 11.98 -6.38 -5.75
CA LEU A 143 12.57 -5.66 -6.89
C LEU A 143 13.85 -6.34 -7.39
N ASP A 144 14.73 -6.77 -6.48
CA ASP A 144 15.95 -7.49 -6.84
C ASP A 144 15.66 -8.80 -7.54
N TYR A 145 14.68 -9.56 -7.05
CA TYR A 145 14.27 -10.83 -7.66
C TYR A 145 13.78 -10.64 -9.10
N HIS A 146 12.98 -9.61 -9.39
CA HIS A 146 12.39 -9.41 -10.71
C HIS A 146 13.27 -8.62 -11.67
N ARG A 147 14.22 -7.79 -11.20
CA ARG A 147 15.12 -6.96 -12.03
C ARG A 147 16.41 -7.64 -12.44
N ASN A 148 16.97 -8.51 -11.59
CA ASN A 148 18.31 -9.08 -11.80
C ASN A 148 18.42 -10.03 -13.02
N GLN A 149 17.32 -10.42 -13.68
CA GLN A 149 17.40 -11.15 -14.94
C GLN A 149 17.63 -10.29 -16.19
N GLN A 150 17.39 -8.99 -16.13
CA GLN A 150 17.69 -8.13 -17.27
C GLN A 150 19.20 -8.03 -17.55
N LEU A 151 20.03 -8.26 -16.53
CA LEU A 151 21.49 -8.24 -16.66
C LEU A 151 22.08 -9.55 -17.25
N TYR A 152 21.38 -10.68 -17.13
CA TYR A 152 21.85 -11.98 -17.66
C TYR A 152 21.41 -12.24 -19.10
N ASN A 153 20.38 -11.54 -19.61
CA ASN A 153 19.89 -11.70 -20.99
C ASN A 153 20.57 -10.76 -22.00
N VAL A 154 21.58 -9.99 -21.62
CA VAL A 154 22.35 -9.09 -22.48
C VAL A 154 23.75 -9.65 -22.83
N SER A 155 24.06 -10.87 -22.41
CA SER A 155 25.37 -11.48 -22.61
C SER A 155 25.29 -12.75 -23.46
N PHE A 156 24.62 -12.70 -24.62
CA PHE A 156 24.82 -13.64 -25.73
C PHE A 156 24.45 -12.99 -27.05
#